data_7fcae1c60fdf140ff2cc78f479905557
#
_entry.id   7fcae1c60fdf140ff2cc78f479905557
#
_cell.length_a   1.000
_cell.length_b   1.000
_cell.length_c   1.000
_cell.angle_alpha   90.00
_cell.angle_beta   90.00
_cell.angle_gamma   90.00
#
_symmetry.space_group_name_H-M   'P 1'
#
loop_
_entity.id
_entity.type
_entity.pdbx_description
1 polymer ?
#
loop_
_entity_poly.entity_id
_entity_poly.type
_entity_poly.pdbx_seq_one_letter_code
_entity_poly.pdbx_strand_id
1 'polypeptide(L)'
;SALGTTYFFDRLGASSPFSSSTSQPDTTDLEKQWSSLFGLYAQSGVNSILTMFASSILTGLLIVTVSRTILGRKASLSDVWQRTKPRVWALIGQAVIIQLIFIAVLAAAIGVFLALFLGLRIPDLVDSASPDDAVGTILLTILGLLVLVALVGLGMFALYCKLSLAPAALILENVGVFEGISRSWALTRGYFWRVVGIQILSFLIMSFASAIVTTPISMLAGVLTAAAPSAQILALGMSVLLGNIVTAATLPFDSAVNALIYTDLRMRSEGLD
;
A
#
# COMPACT_ATOMS: atom_id res chain seq x y z
N SER A 1 38.86 10.96 -8.33
CA SER A 1 39.18 11.15 -9.71
C SER A 1 38.27 10.32 -10.59
N ALA A 2 37.57 10.98 -11.50
CA ALA A 2 36.54 10.39 -12.38
C ALA A 2 37.07 9.19 -13.22
N LEU A 3 38.37 9.08 -13.45
CA LEU A 3 39.01 8.00 -14.19
C LEU A 3 38.97 6.64 -13.45
N GLY A 4 38.94 6.61 -12.11
CA GLY A 4 38.91 5.37 -11.35
C GLY A 4 37.53 4.68 -11.33
N THR A 5 36.46 5.47 -11.41
CA THR A 5 35.10 4.96 -11.41
C THR A 5 34.70 4.39 -12.78
N THR A 6 35.15 5.00 -13.88
CA THR A 6 34.90 4.48 -15.23
C THR A 6 35.58 3.13 -15.47
N TYR A 7 36.81 2.92 -15.00
CA TYR A 7 37.50 1.63 -15.08
C TYR A 7 36.82 0.51 -14.26
N PHE A 8 36.21 0.86 -13.15
CA PHE A 8 35.51 -0.11 -12.30
C PHE A 8 34.21 -0.61 -12.97
N PHE A 9 33.43 0.29 -13.55
CA PHE A 9 32.18 -0.07 -14.23
C PHE A 9 32.42 -0.76 -15.59
N ASP A 10 33.46 -0.40 -16.31
CA ASP A 10 33.83 -1.03 -17.59
C ASP A 10 34.23 -2.51 -17.39
N ARG A 11 34.88 -2.83 -16.26
CA ARG A 11 35.22 -4.23 -15.89
C ARG A 11 34.02 -5.06 -15.47
N LEU A 12 32.94 -4.45 -15.00
CA LEU A 12 31.71 -5.14 -14.60
C LEU A 12 30.72 -5.28 -15.76
N GLY A 13 31.02 -4.78 -16.96
CA GLY A 13 30.09 -4.78 -18.09
C GLY A 13 28.81 -3.98 -17.84
N ALA A 14 28.81 -3.13 -16.81
CA ALA A 14 27.69 -2.27 -16.47
C ALA A 14 27.97 -0.87 -16.99
N SER A 15 27.03 -0.28 -17.74
CA SER A 15 27.09 1.14 -18.10
C SER A 15 27.15 1.97 -16.82
N SER A 16 28.21 2.78 -16.65
CA SER A 16 28.31 3.65 -15.49
C SER A 16 27.12 4.61 -15.47
N PRO A 17 26.41 4.76 -14.35
CA PRO A 17 25.33 5.73 -14.22
C PRO A 17 25.85 7.19 -14.32
N PHE A 18 27.18 7.37 -14.36
CA PHE A 18 27.87 8.65 -14.48
C PHE A 18 28.59 8.85 -15.83
N SER A 19 28.32 8.01 -16.83
CA SER A 19 28.68 8.35 -18.21
C SER A 19 27.74 9.45 -18.70
N SER A 20 27.86 10.63 -18.09
CA SER A 20 27.33 11.85 -18.61
C SER A 20 28.09 12.18 -19.87
N SER A 21 27.59 11.79 -21.03
CA SER A 21 27.67 12.68 -22.18
C SER A 21 27.15 14.03 -21.67
N THR A 22 27.99 15.03 -21.66
CA THR A 22 27.68 16.45 -21.43
C THR A 22 26.83 17.00 -22.59
N SER A 23 25.77 16.32 -22.93
CA SER A 23 24.68 16.86 -23.72
C SER A 23 23.63 17.32 -22.68
N GLN A 24 23.44 18.64 -22.65
CA GLN A 24 22.30 19.27 -21.98
C GLN A 24 21.09 18.39 -22.22
N PRO A 25 20.35 17.98 -21.15
CA PRO A 25 19.20 17.10 -21.33
C PRO A 25 18.23 17.79 -22.29
N ASP A 26 18.10 17.20 -23.49
CA ASP A 26 17.16 17.72 -24.48
C ASP A 26 15.78 17.72 -23.86
N THR A 27 15.09 18.86 -23.89
CA THR A 27 13.74 18.99 -23.32
C THR A 27 12.80 17.94 -23.88
N THR A 28 13.06 17.45 -25.09
CA THR A 28 12.34 16.34 -25.76
C THR A 28 12.54 14.98 -25.06
N ASP A 29 13.69 14.72 -24.46
CA ASP A 29 13.94 13.46 -23.74
C ASP A 29 13.30 13.49 -22.35
N LEU A 30 13.27 14.65 -21.69
CA LEU A 30 12.52 14.87 -20.47
C LEU A 30 10.99 14.71 -20.71
N GLU A 31 10.45 15.29 -21.77
CA GLU A 31 9.01 15.11 -22.13
C GLU A 31 8.67 13.65 -22.40
N LYS A 32 9.50 12.90 -23.12
CA LYS A 32 9.30 11.47 -23.36
C LYS A 32 9.36 10.68 -22.05
N GLN A 33 10.28 11.03 -21.17
CA GLN A 33 10.43 10.40 -19.86
C GLN A 33 9.20 10.68 -18.97
N TRP A 34 8.73 11.95 -18.93
CA TRP A 34 7.51 12.32 -18.21
C TRP A 34 6.26 11.66 -18.81
N SER A 35 6.12 11.60 -20.13
CA SER A 35 4.96 10.96 -20.78
C SER A 35 4.92 9.45 -20.54
N SER A 36 6.07 8.77 -20.52
CA SER A 36 6.16 7.34 -20.20
C SER A 36 5.83 7.07 -18.73
N LEU A 37 6.36 7.88 -17.82
CA LEU A 37 6.02 7.80 -16.39
C LEU A 37 4.52 8.07 -16.17
N PHE A 38 3.98 9.12 -16.78
CA PHE A 38 2.55 9.44 -16.68
C PHE A 38 1.67 8.31 -17.23
N GLY A 39 2.07 7.68 -18.33
CA GLY A 39 1.37 6.50 -18.90
C GLY A 39 1.35 5.32 -17.93
N LEU A 40 2.48 5.00 -17.30
CA LEU A 40 2.59 3.96 -16.29
C LEU A 40 1.73 4.25 -15.04
N TYR A 41 1.76 5.50 -14.56
CA TYR A 41 0.93 5.91 -13.42
C TYR A 41 -0.56 5.96 -13.74
N ALA A 42 -0.94 6.39 -14.94
CA ALA A 42 -2.33 6.39 -15.38
C ALA A 42 -2.89 4.96 -15.48
N GLN A 43 -2.12 4.03 -16.05
CA GLN A 43 -2.50 2.62 -16.15
C GLN A 43 -2.62 1.97 -14.77
N SER A 44 -1.67 2.22 -13.87
CA SER A 44 -1.73 1.71 -12.49
C SER A 44 -2.89 2.33 -11.70
N GLY A 45 -3.21 3.60 -11.94
CA GLY A 45 -4.33 4.30 -11.34
C GLY A 45 -5.68 3.68 -11.71
N VAL A 46 -5.92 3.39 -12.98
CA VAL A 46 -7.16 2.72 -13.45
C VAL A 46 -7.29 1.34 -12.81
N ASN A 47 -6.22 0.54 -12.79
CA ASN A 47 -6.24 -0.77 -12.15
C ASN A 47 -6.51 -0.67 -10.65
N SER A 48 -5.91 0.31 -9.96
CA SER A 48 -6.13 0.54 -8.53
C SER A 48 -7.59 0.91 -8.22
N ILE A 49 -8.21 1.74 -9.05
CA ILE A 49 -9.62 2.12 -8.90
C ILE A 49 -10.53 0.89 -9.06
N LEU A 50 -10.33 0.10 -10.10
CA LEU A 50 -11.10 -1.13 -10.32
C LEU A 50 -10.95 -2.11 -9.16
N THR A 51 -9.73 -2.30 -8.68
CA THR A 51 -9.45 -3.18 -7.54
C THR A 51 -10.10 -2.64 -6.25
N MET A 52 -10.08 -1.33 -6.04
CA MET A 52 -10.74 -0.68 -4.91
C MET A 52 -12.26 -0.94 -4.91
N PHE A 53 -12.93 -0.80 -6.05
CA PHE A 53 -14.36 -1.10 -6.17
C PHE A 53 -14.65 -2.57 -5.90
N ALA A 54 -13.90 -3.46 -6.54
CA ALA A 54 -14.08 -4.90 -6.37
C ALA A 54 -13.83 -5.35 -4.92
N SER A 55 -12.74 -4.88 -4.30
CA SER A 55 -12.42 -5.21 -2.92
C SER A 55 -13.44 -4.65 -1.93
N SER A 56 -13.97 -3.44 -2.13
CA SER A 56 -14.99 -2.84 -1.27
C SER A 56 -16.28 -3.67 -1.25
N ILE A 57 -16.73 -4.10 -2.44
CA ILE A 57 -17.93 -4.95 -2.57
C ILE A 57 -17.68 -6.31 -1.91
N LEU A 58 -16.53 -6.92 -2.18
CA LEU A 58 -16.17 -8.22 -1.65
C LEU A 58 -16.03 -8.18 -0.11
N THR A 59 -15.38 -7.16 0.42
CA THR A 59 -15.27 -6.93 1.87
C THR A 59 -16.65 -6.82 2.51
N GLY A 60 -17.58 -6.08 1.89
CA GLY A 60 -18.95 -5.99 2.36
C GLY A 60 -19.69 -7.33 2.43
N LEU A 61 -19.58 -8.12 1.37
CA LEU A 61 -20.17 -9.47 1.32
C LEU A 61 -19.56 -10.40 2.38
N LEU A 62 -18.24 -10.33 2.55
CA LEU A 62 -17.53 -11.18 3.51
C LEU A 62 -17.84 -10.83 4.96
N ILE A 63 -17.97 -9.55 5.32
CA ILE A 63 -18.37 -9.12 6.66
C ILE A 63 -19.76 -9.70 7.02
N VAL A 64 -20.74 -9.62 6.10
CA VAL A 64 -22.07 -10.20 6.31
C VAL A 64 -21.99 -11.72 6.47
N THR A 65 -21.20 -12.38 5.63
CA THR A 65 -21.02 -13.83 5.67
C THR A 65 -20.42 -14.27 7.00
N VAL A 66 -19.32 -13.64 7.41
CA VAL A 66 -18.61 -13.95 8.66
C VAL A 66 -19.51 -13.72 9.87
N SER A 67 -20.22 -12.59 9.93
CA SER A 67 -21.12 -12.28 11.05
C SER A 67 -22.25 -13.32 11.21
N ARG A 68 -22.77 -13.87 10.11
CA ARG A 68 -23.77 -14.93 10.14
C ARG A 68 -23.21 -16.28 10.55
N THR A 69 -22.01 -16.60 10.04
CA THR A 69 -21.35 -17.87 10.39
C THR A 69 -21.03 -17.95 11.88
N ILE A 70 -20.58 -16.84 12.49
CA ILE A 70 -20.35 -16.76 13.95
C ILE A 70 -21.65 -17.05 14.73
N LEU A 71 -22.79 -16.62 14.20
CA LEU A 71 -24.11 -16.89 14.80
C LEU A 71 -24.67 -18.29 14.47
N GLY A 72 -23.87 -19.17 13.86
CA GLY A 72 -24.25 -20.54 13.49
C GLY A 72 -25.29 -20.62 12.37
N ARG A 73 -25.54 -19.53 11.64
CA ARG A 73 -26.52 -19.50 10.53
C ARG A 73 -25.83 -19.75 9.19
N LYS A 74 -26.40 -20.63 8.37
CA LYS A 74 -25.95 -20.81 6.99
C LYS A 74 -26.26 -19.55 6.19
N ALA A 75 -25.24 -18.93 5.61
CA ALA A 75 -25.39 -17.77 4.76
C ALA A 75 -25.49 -18.24 3.30
N SER A 76 -26.63 -18.04 2.63
CA SER A 76 -26.71 -18.21 1.19
C SER A 76 -26.14 -16.97 0.48
N LEU A 77 -25.48 -17.17 -0.66
CA LEU A 77 -24.93 -16.05 -1.46
C LEU A 77 -26.01 -15.04 -1.86
N SER A 78 -27.22 -15.53 -2.16
CA SER A 78 -28.37 -14.69 -2.52
C SER A 78 -28.79 -13.77 -1.35
N ASP A 79 -28.89 -14.31 -0.15
CA ASP A 79 -29.28 -13.52 1.04
C ASP A 79 -28.24 -12.49 1.43
N VAL A 80 -26.94 -12.84 1.29
CA VAL A 80 -25.82 -11.92 1.55
C VAL A 80 -25.85 -10.78 0.55
N TRP A 81 -26.03 -11.10 -0.73
CA TRP A 81 -26.11 -10.10 -1.80
C TRP A 81 -27.29 -9.14 -1.61
N GLN A 82 -28.49 -9.65 -1.33
CA GLN A 82 -29.68 -8.81 -1.12
C GLN A 82 -29.49 -7.81 0.05
N ARG A 83 -28.77 -8.19 1.09
CA ARG A 83 -28.47 -7.29 2.22
C ARG A 83 -27.36 -6.29 1.92
N THR A 84 -26.35 -6.68 1.15
CA THR A 84 -25.22 -5.80 0.81
C THR A 84 -25.57 -4.84 -0.32
N LYS A 85 -26.38 -5.26 -1.29
CA LYS A 85 -26.76 -4.47 -2.48
C LYS A 85 -27.18 -3.03 -2.17
N PRO A 86 -28.08 -2.74 -1.22
CA PRO A 86 -28.50 -1.35 -0.91
C PRO A 86 -27.37 -0.51 -0.30
N ARG A 87 -26.31 -1.15 0.22
CA ARG A 87 -25.17 -0.51 0.89
C ARG A 87 -23.90 -0.42 0.06
N VAL A 88 -23.90 -1.03 -1.13
CA VAL A 88 -22.71 -1.04 -2.02
C VAL A 88 -22.21 0.38 -2.29
N TRP A 89 -23.09 1.32 -2.61
CA TRP A 89 -22.71 2.70 -2.84
C TRP A 89 -22.13 3.40 -1.60
N ALA A 90 -22.66 3.09 -0.43
CA ALA A 90 -22.13 3.61 0.83
C ALA A 90 -20.73 3.03 1.14
N LEU A 91 -20.51 1.73 0.88
CA LEU A 91 -19.20 1.08 1.01
C LEU A 91 -18.17 1.69 0.07
N ILE A 92 -18.54 1.88 -1.20
CA ILE A 92 -17.69 2.51 -2.19
C ILE A 92 -17.36 3.96 -1.76
N GLY A 93 -18.38 4.73 -1.37
CA GLY A 93 -18.19 6.08 -0.86
C GLY A 93 -17.25 6.14 0.35
N GLN A 94 -17.40 5.20 1.28
CA GLN A 94 -16.52 5.08 2.44
C GLN A 94 -15.07 4.74 2.04
N ALA A 95 -14.88 3.79 1.12
CA ALA A 95 -13.56 3.44 0.62
C ALA A 95 -12.89 4.62 -0.10
N VAL A 96 -13.64 5.38 -0.92
CA VAL A 96 -13.13 6.61 -1.56
C VAL A 96 -12.70 7.64 -0.52
N ILE A 97 -13.52 7.90 0.50
CA ILE A 97 -13.19 8.86 1.55
C ILE A 97 -11.94 8.43 2.33
N ILE A 98 -11.86 7.15 2.71
CA ILE A 98 -10.68 6.61 3.39
C ILE A 98 -9.44 6.77 2.50
N GLN A 99 -9.54 6.45 1.20
CA GLN A 99 -8.44 6.62 0.25
C GLN A 99 -8.02 8.08 0.12
N LEU A 100 -8.97 9.02 0.06
CA LEU A 100 -8.67 10.45 0.03
C LEU A 100 -7.97 10.93 1.30
N ILE A 101 -8.35 10.42 2.47
CA ILE A 101 -7.65 10.71 3.74
C ILE A 101 -6.19 10.24 3.66
N PHE A 102 -5.93 9.01 3.17
CA PHE A 102 -4.57 8.50 2.99
C PHE A 102 -3.76 9.35 2.02
N ILE A 103 -4.34 9.71 0.88
CA ILE A 103 -3.68 10.58 -0.11
C ILE A 103 -3.37 11.95 0.49
N ALA A 104 -4.30 12.55 1.22
CA ALA A 104 -4.09 13.86 1.86
C ALA A 104 -2.97 13.81 2.91
N VAL A 105 -2.92 12.77 3.75
CA VAL A 105 -1.84 12.58 4.74
C VAL A 105 -0.51 12.37 4.04
N LEU A 106 -0.45 11.57 2.99
CA LEU A 106 0.76 11.34 2.21
C LEU A 106 1.23 12.63 1.52
N ALA A 107 0.32 13.36 0.90
CA ALA A 107 0.63 14.65 0.24
C ALA A 107 1.16 15.68 1.26
N ALA A 108 0.55 15.75 2.46
CA ALA A 108 1.04 16.60 3.53
C ALA A 108 2.45 16.19 4.00
N ALA A 109 2.71 14.88 4.12
CA ALA A 109 4.03 14.36 4.50
C ALA A 109 5.10 14.70 3.45
N ILE A 110 4.78 14.54 2.15
CA ILE A 110 5.66 14.94 1.04
C ILE A 110 5.88 16.44 1.06
N GLY A 111 4.83 17.25 1.28
CA GLY A 111 4.94 18.71 1.37
C GLY A 111 5.86 19.16 2.50
N VAL A 112 5.75 18.54 3.68
CA VAL A 112 6.64 18.80 4.82
C VAL A 112 8.08 18.39 4.48
N PHE A 113 8.27 17.24 3.85
CA PHE A 113 9.59 16.79 3.41
C PHE A 113 10.24 17.79 2.45
N LEU A 114 9.52 18.21 1.41
CA LEU A 114 10.03 19.19 0.44
C LEU A 114 10.34 20.54 1.10
N ALA A 115 9.47 21.00 2.00
CA ALA A 115 9.70 22.25 2.74
C ALA A 115 10.95 22.18 3.62
N LEU A 116 11.19 21.04 4.30
CA LEU A 116 12.39 20.82 5.09
C LEU A 116 13.64 20.70 4.18
N PHE A 117 13.55 19.95 3.09
CA PHE A 117 14.66 19.74 2.16
C PHE A 117 15.13 21.04 1.52
N LEU A 118 14.19 21.86 1.05
CA LEU A 118 14.48 23.18 0.47
C LEU A 118 14.84 24.22 1.54
N GLY A 119 14.15 24.21 2.67
CA GLY A 119 14.37 25.16 3.75
C GLY A 119 15.73 25.01 4.43
N LEU A 120 16.23 23.78 4.57
CA LEU A 120 17.57 23.48 5.08
C LEU A 120 18.65 23.69 4.02
N ARG A 121 18.28 24.04 2.79
CA ARG A 121 19.22 24.23 1.65
C ARG A 121 20.18 23.06 1.48
N ILE A 122 19.66 21.84 1.63
CA ILE A 122 20.47 20.62 1.51
C ILE A 122 21.25 20.55 0.19
N PRO A 123 20.69 20.95 -0.98
CA PRO A 123 21.45 21.00 -2.23
C PRO A 123 22.67 21.92 -2.12
N ASP A 124 22.51 23.12 -1.58
CA ASP A 124 23.60 24.09 -1.44
C ASP A 124 24.70 23.59 -0.48
N LEU A 125 24.32 22.85 0.56
CA LEU A 125 25.25 22.22 1.51
C LEU A 125 26.07 21.12 0.86
N VAL A 126 25.49 20.35 -0.05
CA VAL A 126 26.18 19.27 -0.79
C VAL A 126 27.14 19.88 -1.82
N ASP A 127 26.72 20.92 -2.55
CA ASP A 127 27.52 21.54 -3.59
C ASP A 127 28.71 22.38 -3.03
N SER A 128 28.56 22.95 -1.83
CA SER A 128 29.60 23.76 -1.18
C SER A 128 30.54 22.97 -0.27
N ALA A 129 30.27 21.70 0.00
CA ALA A 129 31.04 20.87 0.91
C ALA A 129 32.36 20.39 0.28
N SER A 130 33.41 20.24 1.11
CA SER A 130 34.60 19.49 0.71
C SER A 130 34.23 18.02 0.43
N PRO A 131 35.01 17.25 -0.37
CA PRO A 131 34.65 15.84 -0.66
C PRO A 131 34.39 14.99 0.56
N ASP A 132 35.08 15.24 1.69
CA ASP A 132 34.89 14.50 2.93
C ASP A 132 33.62 14.95 3.67
N ASP A 133 33.32 16.25 3.66
CA ASP A 133 32.11 16.82 4.28
C ASP A 133 30.84 16.48 3.47
N ALA A 134 30.96 16.39 2.14
CA ALA A 134 29.85 16.00 1.26
C ALA A 134 29.33 14.58 1.58
N VAL A 135 30.24 13.64 1.86
CA VAL A 135 29.83 12.27 2.26
C VAL A 135 29.04 12.31 3.57
N GLY A 136 29.48 13.09 4.56
CA GLY A 136 28.77 13.26 5.83
C GLY A 136 27.38 13.85 5.64
N THR A 137 27.26 14.91 4.83
CA THR A 137 25.98 15.56 4.52
C THR A 137 25.02 14.62 3.79
N ILE A 138 25.51 13.83 2.82
CA ILE A 138 24.69 12.84 2.11
C ILE A 138 24.19 11.75 3.08
N LEU A 139 25.06 11.22 3.94
CA LEU A 139 24.68 10.20 4.94
C LEU A 139 23.63 10.73 5.91
N LEU A 140 23.78 11.94 6.43
CA LEU A 140 22.80 12.57 7.31
C LEU A 140 21.47 12.81 6.58
N THR A 141 21.49 13.19 5.32
CA THR A 141 20.28 13.38 4.51
C THR A 141 19.55 12.05 4.29
N ILE A 142 20.28 10.98 3.95
CA ILE A 142 19.71 9.63 3.80
C ILE A 142 19.12 9.15 5.14
N LEU A 143 19.83 9.35 6.23
CA LEU A 143 19.35 8.96 7.56
C LEU A 143 18.07 9.74 7.93
N GLY A 144 18.05 11.05 7.70
CA GLY A 144 16.88 11.90 7.92
C GLY A 144 15.69 11.46 7.08
N LEU A 145 15.92 11.12 5.80
CA LEU A 145 14.88 10.58 4.92
C LEU A 145 14.35 9.23 5.43
N LEU A 146 15.22 8.32 5.87
CA LEU A 146 14.80 7.03 6.42
C LEU A 146 13.95 7.21 7.68
N VAL A 147 14.35 8.10 8.57
CA VAL A 147 13.56 8.41 9.79
C VAL A 147 12.21 9.01 9.42
N LEU A 148 12.16 9.94 8.46
CA LEU A 148 10.91 10.53 8.00
C LEU A 148 9.99 9.47 7.39
N VAL A 149 10.50 8.62 6.49
CA VAL A 149 9.74 7.53 5.87
C VAL A 149 9.20 6.57 6.93
N ALA A 150 10.01 6.23 7.94
CA ALA A 150 9.58 5.39 9.06
C ALA A 150 8.46 6.04 9.87
N LEU A 151 8.57 7.34 10.20
CA LEU A 151 7.55 8.08 10.94
C LEU A 151 6.23 8.19 10.15
N VAL A 152 6.32 8.52 8.86
CA VAL A 152 5.15 8.58 7.96
C VAL A 152 4.52 7.19 7.84
N GLY A 153 5.31 6.14 7.63
CA GLY A 153 4.83 4.76 7.55
C GLY A 153 4.11 4.33 8.84
N LEU A 154 4.69 4.65 10.00
CA LEU A 154 4.08 4.35 11.31
C LEU A 154 2.76 5.12 11.50
N GLY A 155 2.72 6.40 11.12
CA GLY A 155 1.51 7.23 11.16
C GLY A 155 0.41 6.70 10.23
N MET A 156 0.77 6.31 9.00
CA MET A 156 -0.13 5.70 8.03
C MET A 156 -0.68 4.36 8.53
N PHE A 157 0.18 3.53 9.13
CA PHE A 157 -0.25 2.26 9.72
C PHE A 157 -1.18 2.47 10.92
N ALA A 158 -0.90 3.45 11.79
CA ALA A 158 -1.78 3.81 12.89
C ALA A 158 -3.15 4.31 12.39
N LEU A 159 -3.16 5.10 11.32
CA LEU A 159 -4.38 5.56 10.66
C LEU A 159 -5.15 4.39 10.05
N TYR A 160 -4.46 3.46 9.38
CA TYR A 160 -5.05 2.22 8.87
C TYR A 160 -5.75 1.44 9.98
N CYS A 161 -5.09 1.17 11.11
CA CYS A 161 -5.68 0.46 12.24
C CYS A 161 -6.95 1.14 12.78
N LYS A 162 -6.98 2.48 12.78
CA LYS A 162 -8.15 3.26 13.24
C LYS A 162 -9.32 3.23 12.26
N LEU A 163 -9.06 3.09 10.96
CA LEU A 163 -10.08 3.12 9.91
C LEU A 163 -10.48 1.71 9.42
N SER A 164 -9.71 0.67 9.78
CA SER A 164 -9.92 -0.70 9.30
C SER A 164 -11.28 -1.29 9.69
N LEU A 165 -11.86 -0.84 10.80
CA LEU A 165 -13.16 -1.30 11.27
C LEU A 165 -14.35 -0.53 10.67
N ALA A 166 -14.11 0.53 9.92
CA ALA A 166 -15.16 1.38 9.36
C ALA A 166 -16.13 0.63 8.41
N PRO A 167 -15.68 -0.27 7.51
CA PRO A 167 -16.61 -1.06 6.68
C PRO A 167 -17.48 -2.00 7.52
N ALA A 168 -16.93 -2.56 8.61
CA ALA A 168 -17.68 -3.43 9.52
C ALA A 168 -18.78 -2.64 10.26
N ALA A 169 -18.44 -1.45 10.78
CA ALA A 169 -19.41 -0.56 11.42
C ALA A 169 -20.55 -0.18 10.45
N LEU A 170 -20.23 0.23 9.22
CA LEU A 170 -21.22 0.62 8.22
C LEU A 170 -22.22 -0.49 7.92
N ILE A 171 -21.74 -1.74 7.79
CA ILE A 171 -22.59 -2.87 7.42
C ILE A 171 -23.37 -3.42 8.62
N LEU A 172 -22.69 -3.65 9.75
CA LEU A 172 -23.27 -4.34 10.91
C LEU A 172 -24.22 -3.45 11.70
N GLU A 173 -23.91 -2.16 11.83
CA GLU A 173 -24.77 -1.20 12.53
C GLU A 173 -25.73 -0.45 11.60
N ASN A 174 -25.62 -0.64 10.28
CA ASN A 174 -26.49 0.00 9.30
C ASN A 174 -26.42 1.55 9.33
N VAL A 175 -25.25 2.10 9.65
CA VAL A 175 -24.98 3.53 9.79
C VAL A 175 -24.53 4.20 8.49
N GLY A 176 -24.42 5.53 8.49
CA GLY A 176 -23.91 6.30 7.36
C GLY A 176 -22.38 6.20 7.20
N VAL A 177 -21.85 6.71 6.08
CA VAL A 177 -20.42 6.64 5.74
C VAL A 177 -19.56 7.33 6.80
N PHE A 178 -19.85 8.57 7.13
CA PHE A 178 -19.10 9.35 8.12
C PHE A 178 -19.28 8.81 9.54
N GLU A 179 -20.47 8.34 9.85
CA GLU A 179 -20.78 7.74 11.14
C GLU A 179 -20.01 6.43 11.33
N GLY A 180 -19.90 5.59 10.29
CA GLY A 180 -19.07 4.38 10.30
C GLY A 180 -17.58 4.68 10.56
N ILE A 181 -17.04 5.74 9.95
CA ILE A 181 -15.66 6.20 10.19
C ILE A 181 -15.50 6.69 11.65
N SER A 182 -16.42 7.51 12.12
CA SER A 182 -16.41 8.03 13.50
C SER A 182 -16.53 6.89 14.52
N ARG A 183 -17.39 5.91 14.26
CA ARG A 183 -17.58 4.72 15.11
C ARG A 183 -16.31 3.87 15.17
N SER A 184 -15.67 3.62 14.02
CA SER A 184 -14.38 2.93 13.96
C SER A 184 -13.32 3.62 14.79
N TRP A 185 -13.22 4.94 14.67
CA TRP A 185 -12.27 5.75 15.44
C TRP A 185 -12.53 5.70 16.95
N ALA A 186 -13.80 5.79 17.36
CA ALA A 186 -14.21 5.73 18.77
C ALA A 186 -13.91 4.37 19.39
N LEU A 187 -14.28 3.26 18.73
CA LEU A 187 -14.02 1.90 19.19
C LEU A 187 -12.53 1.60 19.33
N THR A 188 -11.73 2.06 18.37
CA THR A 188 -10.29 1.80 18.36
C THR A 188 -9.56 2.61 19.45
N ARG A 189 -10.08 3.77 19.88
CA ARG A 189 -9.39 4.67 20.81
C ARG A 189 -9.05 4.02 22.15
N GLY A 190 -9.95 3.19 22.69
CA GLY A 190 -9.76 2.52 23.98
C GLY A 190 -8.86 1.29 23.92
N TYR A 191 -8.76 0.65 22.74
CA TYR A 191 -8.10 -0.65 22.56
C TYR A 191 -7.07 -0.64 21.43
N PHE A 192 -6.46 0.53 21.14
CA PHE A 192 -5.58 0.76 20.01
C PHE A 192 -4.46 -0.29 19.89
N TRP A 193 -3.69 -0.52 20.96
CA TRP A 193 -2.57 -1.46 20.95
C TRP A 193 -3.00 -2.90 20.66
N ARG A 194 -4.20 -3.28 21.10
CA ARG A 194 -4.77 -4.59 20.80
C ARG A 194 -5.11 -4.73 19.32
N VAL A 195 -5.74 -3.73 18.73
CA VAL A 195 -6.02 -3.69 17.29
C VAL A 195 -4.73 -3.75 16.49
N VAL A 196 -3.73 -2.93 16.85
CA VAL A 196 -2.40 -2.93 16.24
C VAL A 196 -1.76 -4.32 16.31
N GLY A 197 -1.75 -4.96 17.48
CA GLY A 197 -1.18 -6.28 17.66
C GLY A 197 -1.83 -7.35 16.78
N ILE A 198 -3.18 -7.36 16.70
CA ILE A 198 -3.91 -8.31 15.87
C ILE A 198 -3.67 -8.02 14.38
N GLN A 199 -3.64 -6.74 13.96
CA GLN A 199 -3.37 -6.37 12.57
C GLN A 199 -1.95 -6.74 12.14
N ILE A 200 -0.94 -6.52 12.99
CA ILE A 200 0.45 -6.96 12.72
C ILE A 200 0.52 -8.47 12.59
N LEU A 201 -0.10 -9.21 13.51
CA LEU A 201 -0.11 -10.68 13.47
C LEU A 201 -0.79 -11.19 12.19
N SER A 202 -1.94 -10.62 11.83
CA SER A 202 -2.66 -10.95 10.60
C SER A 202 -1.82 -10.66 9.37
N PHE A 203 -1.19 -9.49 9.32
CA PHE A 203 -0.26 -9.11 8.24
C PHE A 203 0.90 -10.08 8.12
N LEU A 204 1.53 -10.48 9.23
CA LEU A 204 2.62 -11.46 9.22
C LEU A 204 2.16 -12.82 8.68
N ILE A 205 1.06 -13.35 9.20
CA ILE A 205 0.52 -14.63 8.73
C ILE A 205 0.26 -14.60 7.23
N MET A 206 -0.42 -13.53 6.74
CA MET A 206 -0.76 -13.41 5.33
C MET A 206 0.47 -13.14 4.45
N SER A 207 1.46 -12.40 4.95
CA SER A 207 2.72 -12.18 4.24
C SER A 207 3.49 -13.47 4.07
N PHE A 208 3.61 -14.30 5.10
CA PHE A 208 4.25 -15.61 5.01
C PHE A 208 3.48 -16.54 4.07
N ALA A 209 2.17 -16.63 4.20
CA ALA A 209 1.34 -17.46 3.33
C ALA A 209 1.45 -17.02 1.86
N SER A 210 1.41 -15.73 1.59
CA SER A 210 1.59 -15.18 0.26
C SER A 210 3.00 -15.42 -0.27
N ALA A 211 4.04 -15.25 0.53
CA ALA A 211 5.42 -15.46 0.14
C ALA A 211 5.69 -16.92 -0.27
N ILE A 212 5.13 -17.88 0.44
CA ILE A 212 5.27 -19.32 0.10
C ILE A 212 4.75 -19.59 -1.31
N VAL A 213 3.68 -18.92 -1.73
CA VAL A 213 3.08 -19.11 -3.06
C VAL A 213 3.76 -18.25 -4.12
N THR A 214 4.04 -16.98 -3.82
CA THR A 214 4.55 -16.03 -4.82
C THR A 214 6.03 -16.18 -5.11
N THR A 215 6.85 -16.63 -4.13
CA THR A 215 8.31 -16.76 -4.32
C THR A 215 8.66 -17.79 -5.41
N PRO A 216 8.12 -19.02 -5.43
CA PRO A 216 8.43 -19.98 -6.50
C PRO A 216 7.99 -19.47 -7.87
N ILE A 217 6.85 -18.76 -7.94
CA ILE A 217 6.31 -18.18 -9.17
C ILE A 217 7.25 -17.11 -9.73
N SER A 218 7.72 -16.20 -8.87
CA SER A 218 8.63 -15.14 -9.27
C SER A 218 10.01 -15.69 -9.70
N MET A 219 10.50 -16.72 -9.01
CA MET A 219 11.74 -17.41 -9.40
C MET A 219 11.60 -18.07 -10.78
N LEU A 220 10.49 -18.77 -11.02
CA LEU A 220 10.22 -19.40 -12.32
C LEU A 220 10.11 -18.35 -13.44
N ALA A 221 9.40 -17.24 -13.18
CA ALA A 221 9.31 -16.14 -14.13
C ALA A 221 10.68 -15.52 -14.43
N GLY A 222 11.54 -15.36 -13.40
CA GLY A 222 12.92 -14.88 -13.57
C GLY A 222 13.77 -15.81 -14.43
N VAL A 223 13.71 -17.13 -14.20
CA VAL A 223 14.42 -18.13 -14.99
C VAL A 223 13.93 -18.14 -16.44
N LEU A 224 12.61 -18.06 -16.67
CA LEU A 224 12.03 -18.01 -18.01
C LEU A 224 12.47 -16.77 -18.78
N THR A 225 12.49 -15.59 -18.14
CA THR A 225 12.96 -14.35 -18.77
C THR A 225 14.44 -14.36 -19.10
N ALA A 226 15.26 -15.01 -18.25
CA ALA A 226 16.69 -15.14 -18.49
C ALA A 226 17.00 -16.14 -19.62
N ALA A 227 16.24 -17.26 -19.69
CA ALA A 227 16.45 -18.29 -20.70
C ALA A 227 15.89 -17.93 -22.09
N ALA A 228 14.78 -17.21 -22.14
CA ALA A 228 14.09 -16.83 -23.36
C ALA A 228 13.52 -15.41 -23.26
N PRO A 229 14.27 -14.37 -23.71
CA PRO A 229 13.77 -12.99 -23.66
C PRO A 229 12.46 -12.77 -24.41
N SER A 230 12.17 -13.58 -25.43
CA SER A 230 10.87 -13.58 -26.13
C SER A 230 9.69 -14.03 -25.28
N ALA A 231 9.93 -14.78 -24.18
CA ALA A 231 8.91 -15.21 -23.24
C ALA A 231 8.63 -14.20 -22.11
N GLN A 232 9.30 -13.06 -22.09
CA GLN A 232 9.19 -12.06 -21.01
C GLN A 232 7.74 -11.60 -20.79
N ILE A 233 6.99 -11.33 -21.86
CA ILE A 233 5.60 -10.87 -21.77
C ILE A 233 4.71 -11.96 -21.14
N LEU A 234 4.93 -13.22 -21.52
CA LEU A 234 4.21 -14.37 -20.95
C LEU A 234 4.54 -14.56 -19.47
N ALA A 235 5.82 -14.49 -19.11
CA ALA A 235 6.29 -14.62 -17.72
C ALA A 235 5.73 -13.52 -16.83
N LEU A 236 5.73 -12.26 -17.30
CA LEU A 236 5.13 -11.12 -16.60
C LEU A 236 3.62 -11.27 -16.48
N GLY A 237 2.92 -11.66 -17.56
CA GLY A 237 1.47 -11.88 -17.54
C GLY A 237 1.06 -12.96 -16.54
N MET A 238 1.76 -14.09 -16.51
CA MET A 238 1.53 -15.16 -15.54
C MET A 238 1.78 -14.69 -14.10
N SER A 239 2.86 -13.95 -13.86
CA SER A 239 3.18 -13.43 -12.52
C SER A 239 2.09 -12.49 -12.01
N VAL A 240 1.58 -11.60 -12.86
CA VAL A 240 0.49 -10.67 -12.53
C VAL A 240 -0.81 -11.43 -12.23
N LEU A 241 -1.18 -12.40 -13.08
CA LEU A 241 -2.39 -13.20 -12.88
C LEU A 241 -2.34 -13.99 -11.57
N LEU A 242 -1.24 -14.71 -11.34
CA LEU A 242 -1.08 -15.51 -10.12
C LEU A 242 -0.98 -14.63 -8.87
N GLY A 243 -0.32 -13.47 -8.96
CA GLY A 243 -0.30 -12.47 -7.86
C GLY A 243 -1.70 -11.96 -7.51
N ASN A 244 -2.54 -11.68 -8.51
CA ASN A 244 -3.93 -11.27 -8.28
C ASN A 244 -4.78 -12.39 -7.66
N ILE A 245 -4.57 -13.66 -8.05
CA ILE A 245 -5.25 -14.81 -7.43
C ILE A 245 -4.87 -14.94 -5.97
N VAL A 246 -3.59 -14.82 -5.62
CA VAL A 246 -3.12 -14.84 -4.23
C VAL A 246 -3.74 -13.68 -3.45
N THR A 247 -3.74 -12.48 -3.99
CA THR A 247 -4.37 -11.31 -3.36
C THR A 247 -5.88 -11.55 -3.14
N ALA A 248 -6.59 -12.07 -4.12
CA ALA A 248 -8.01 -12.40 -3.99
C ALA A 248 -8.27 -13.46 -2.90
N ALA A 249 -7.37 -14.42 -2.75
CA ALA A 249 -7.47 -15.45 -1.70
C ALA A 249 -7.20 -14.89 -0.28
N THR A 250 -6.47 -13.77 -0.15
CA THR A 250 -6.20 -13.13 1.15
C THR A 250 -7.34 -12.24 1.65
N LEU A 251 -8.16 -11.69 0.76
CA LEU A 251 -9.27 -10.79 1.11
C LEU A 251 -10.28 -11.37 2.12
N PRO A 252 -10.71 -12.65 2.01
CA PRO A 252 -11.61 -13.25 3.00
C PRO A 252 -11.03 -13.27 4.41
N PHE A 253 -9.74 -13.54 4.54
CA PHE A 253 -9.07 -13.58 5.83
C PHE A 253 -9.03 -12.18 6.48
N ASP A 254 -8.60 -11.16 5.75
CA ASP A 254 -8.54 -9.78 6.25
C ASP A 254 -9.93 -9.28 6.66
N SER A 255 -10.95 -9.53 5.84
CA SER A 255 -12.34 -9.18 6.15
C SER A 255 -12.88 -9.90 7.38
N ALA A 256 -12.51 -11.17 7.58
CA ALA A 256 -12.89 -11.96 8.74
C ALA A 256 -12.23 -11.41 10.01
N VAL A 257 -10.93 -11.11 9.95
CA VAL A 257 -10.19 -10.52 11.08
C VAL A 257 -10.82 -9.19 11.49
N ASN A 258 -11.09 -8.30 10.53
CA ASN A 258 -11.70 -6.99 10.81
C ASN A 258 -13.11 -7.13 11.40
N ALA A 259 -13.92 -8.07 10.92
CA ALA A 259 -15.25 -8.35 11.48
C ALA A 259 -15.16 -8.90 12.91
N LEU A 260 -14.20 -9.79 13.21
CA LEU A 260 -13.97 -10.34 14.53
C LEU A 260 -13.47 -9.29 15.52
N ILE A 261 -12.50 -8.47 15.12
CA ILE A 261 -12.03 -7.34 15.94
C ILE A 261 -13.20 -6.41 16.27
N TYR A 262 -14.01 -6.07 15.27
CA TYR A 262 -15.15 -5.20 15.46
C TYR A 262 -16.14 -5.77 16.49
N THR A 263 -16.51 -7.04 16.39
CA THR A 263 -17.43 -7.69 17.33
C THR A 263 -16.84 -7.79 18.74
N ASP A 264 -15.55 -8.14 18.89
CA ASP A 264 -14.87 -8.18 20.19
C ASP A 264 -14.83 -6.80 20.86
N LEU A 265 -14.46 -5.76 20.11
CA LEU A 265 -14.42 -4.41 20.66
C LEU A 265 -15.80 -3.87 21.02
N ARG A 266 -16.81 -4.20 20.24
CA ARG A 266 -18.20 -3.82 20.52
C ARG A 266 -18.69 -4.46 21.80
N MET A 267 -18.51 -5.78 21.98
CA MET A 267 -18.89 -6.48 23.20
C MET A 267 -18.25 -5.85 24.44
N ARG A 268 -16.96 -5.52 24.37
CA ARG A 268 -16.22 -4.88 25.47
C ARG A 268 -16.60 -3.43 25.74
N SER A 269 -16.95 -2.67 24.71
CA SER A 269 -17.28 -1.24 24.86
C SER A 269 -18.72 -1.01 25.31
N GLU A 270 -19.63 -1.92 24.95
CA GLU A 270 -21.07 -1.82 25.26
C GLU A 270 -21.47 -2.68 26.48
N GLY A 271 -20.51 -3.37 27.13
CA GLY A 271 -20.74 -4.15 28.35
C GLY A 271 -21.69 -5.32 28.13
N LEU A 272 -21.64 -5.96 26.96
CA LEU A 272 -22.43 -7.10 26.57
C LEU A 272 -21.84 -8.45 27.04
N ASP A 273 -20.88 -8.40 27.99
CA ASP A 273 -20.29 -9.58 28.62
C ASP A 273 -21.21 -10.22 29.63
#